data_d75f02758ed89e63e17c36f569278367
#
_entry.id   d75f02758ed89e63e17c36f569278367
#
_cell.length_a   1.000
_cell.length_b   1.000
_cell.length_c   1.000
_cell.angle_alpha   90.00
_cell.angle_beta   90.00
_cell.angle_gamma   90.00
#
_symmetry.space_group_name_H-M   'P 1'
#
loop_
_entity.id
_entity.type
_entity.pdbx_description
1 polymer ?
#
loop_
_entity_poly.entity_id
_entity_poly.type
_entity_poly.pdbx_seq_one_letter_code
_entity_poly.pdbx_strand_id
1 'polypeptide(L)'
;MEKMNNPKKIIFVDNLTSINEIQTFSNQSDVKIISFDYASHIKLTEKNIQHEISEIYLTQDTKKLQKQCFEFSNWYDLDVIKKNISFLNINISKLYSDQLIHVIIKIIKNFSEIKVIIKKFPNLKYFASGDLLLISKLWIKSINEIPNSQKVKFYFDSIEIGTNMGQKNIKFSIPNSYYKKIKNISEKVLELTLQNKNNNLSEKSTLIVEFDT
;
A
#
# COMPACT_ATOMS: atom_id res chain seq x y z
N MET A 1 -28.81 -26.85 15.22
CA MET A 1 -28.16 -25.62 15.71
C MET A 1 -26.78 -26.01 16.22
N GLU A 2 -25.75 -25.90 15.38
CA GLU A 2 -24.37 -26.09 15.84
C GLU A 2 -24.04 -25.02 16.86
N LYS A 3 -23.56 -25.45 18.02
CA LYS A 3 -23.01 -24.54 19.03
C LYS A 3 -21.84 -23.78 18.39
N MET A 4 -22.04 -22.54 17.96
CA MET A 4 -20.94 -21.66 17.61
C MET A 4 -20.05 -21.54 18.84
N ASN A 5 -18.98 -22.31 18.88
CA ASN A 5 -17.95 -22.11 19.88
C ASN A 5 -17.42 -20.68 19.69
N ASN A 6 -17.42 -19.90 20.76
CA ASN A 6 -16.85 -18.56 20.72
C ASN A 6 -15.39 -18.65 20.22
N PRO A 7 -15.04 -17.97 19.15
CA PRO A 7 -13.68 -18.03 18.60
C PRO A 7 -12.67 -17.53 19.64
N LYS A 8 -11.51 -18.15 19.71
CA LYS A 8 -10.38 -17.70 20.52
C LYS A 8 -9.35 -16.93 19.70
N LYS A 9 -9.40 -17.10 18.38
CA LYS A 9 -8.47 -16.52 17.42
C LYS A 9 -9.24 -15.92 16.25
N ILE A 10 -8.76 -14.79 15.76
CA ILE A 10 -9.28 -14.15 14.54
C ILE A 10 -8.11 -13.94 13.59
N ILE A 11 -8.30 -14.32 12.33
CA ILE A 11 -7.33 -14.16 11.27
C ILE A 11 -7.88 -13.22 10.22
N PHE A 12 -7.18 -12.13 9.96
CA PHE A 12 -7.45 -11.19 8.88
C PHE A 12 -6.68 -11.60 7.64
N VAL A 13 -7.39 -11.76 6.54
CA VAL A 13 -6.85 -12.27 5.27
C VAL A 13 -7.13 -11.29 4.15
N ASP A 14 -6.10 -10.93 3.40
CA ASP A 14 -6.16 -10.20 2.15
C ASP A 14 -5.54 -11.00 0.99
N ASN A 15 -5.53 -10.41 -0.20
CA ASN A 15 -4.99 -11.05 -1.40
C ASN A 15 -3.49 -11.39 -1.32
N LEU A 16 -2.75 -10.77 -0.39
CA LEU A 16 -1.32 -10.97 -0.19
C LEU A 16 -1.02 -12.02 0.89
N THR A 17 -2.01 -12.38 1.70
CA THR A 17 -1.84 -13.37 2.77
C THR A 17 -1.56 -14.76 2.21
N SER A 18 -0.62 -15.47 2.81
CA SER A 18 -0.28 -16.85 2.41
C SER A 18 -1.42 -17.82 2.74
N ILE A 19 -2.08 -18.36 1.72
CA ILE A 19 -3.17 -19.32 1.90
C ILE A 19 -2.68 -20.62 2.54
N ASN A 20 -1.45 -21.05 2.26
CA ASN A 20 -0.89 -22.25 2.88
C ASN A 20 -0.80 -22.11 4.40
N GLU A 21 -0.44 -20.92 4.89
CA GLU A 21 -0.46 -20.63 6.33
C GLU A 21 -1.88 -20.64 6.90
N ILE A 22 -2.85 -20.10 6.14
CA ILE A 22 -4.25 -20.09 6.57
C ILE A 22 -4.80 -21.52 6.68
N GLN A 23 -4.41 -22.43 5.81
CA GLN A 23 -4.83 -23.83 5.86
C GLN A 23 -4.43 -24.51 7.18
N THR A 24 -3.32 -24.13 7.78
CA THR A 24 -2.90 -24.69 9.09
C THR A 24 -3.86 -24.30 10.23
N PHE A 25 -4.58 -23.21 10.07
CA PHE A 25 -5.57 -22.72 11.03
C PHE A 25 -7.00 -23.19 10.72
N SER A 26 -7.31 -23.50 9.46
CA SER A 26 -8.68 -23.76 9.00
C SER A 26 -9.35 -24.97 9.68
N ASN A 27 -8.55 -25.94 10.16
CA ASN A 27 -9.05 -27.13 10.84
C ASN A 27 -9.28 -26.93 12.35
N GLN A 28 -9.03 -25.74 12.88
CA GLN A 28 -9.20 -25.43 14.30
C GLN A 28 -10.60 -24.86 14.54
N SER A 29 -11.38 -25.48 15.41
CA SER A 29 -12.77 -25.07 15.72
C SER A 29 -12.87 -23.74 16.48
N ASP A 30 -11.76 -23.24 17.01
CA ASP A 30 -11.68 -21.99 17.78
C ASP A 30 -11.15 -20.81 16.97
N VAL A 31 -11.03 -20.97 15.64
CA VAL A 31 -10.52 -19.94 14.72
C VAL A 31 -11.64 -19.37 13.87
N LYS A 32 -11.65 -18.05 13.75
CA LYS A 32 -12.50 -17.31 12.82
C LYS A 32 -11.64 -16.62 11.78
N ILE A 33 -11.89 -16.88 10.50
CA ILE A 33 -11.18 -16.30 9.37
C ILE A 33 -12.07 -15.22 8.74
N ILE A 34 -11.51 -14.05 8.47
CA ILE A 34 -12.22 -12.90 7.90
C ILE A 34 -11.43 -12.39 6.69
N SER A 35 -12.06 -12.41 5.50
CA SER A 35 -11.49 -11.87 4.27
C SER A 35 -11.79 -10.40 4.12
N PHE A 36 -10.80 -9.61 3.67
CA PHE A 36 -10.89 -8.15 3.53
C PHE A 36 -10.97 -7.66 2.09
N ASP A 37 -10.84 -8.56 1.13
CA ASP A 37 -11.01 -8.25 -0.29
C ASP A 37 -11.60 -9.43 -1.06
N TYR A 38 -12.11 -9.13 -2.25
CA TYR A 38 -12.74 -10.12 -3.11
C TYR A 38 -11.77 -11.23 -3.54
N ALA A 39 -10.51 -10.91 -3.80
CA ALA A 39 -9.54 -11.90 -4.24
C ALA A 39 -9.22 -12.93 -3.14
N SER A 40 -9.10 -12.50 -1.88
CA SER A 40 -8.93 -13.41 -0.75
C SER A 40 -10.19 -14.26 -0.52
N HIS A 41 -11.39 -13.67 -0.66
CA HIS A 41 -12.66 -14.40 -0.58
C HIS A 41 -12.71 -15.56 -1.60
N ILE A 42 -12.40 -15.29 -2.86
CA ILE A 42 -12.37 -16.33 -3.90
C ILE A 42 -11.35 -17.43 -3.57
N LYS A 43 -10.11 -17.05 -3.24
CA LYS A 43 -9.06 -18.02 -2.91
C LYS A 43 -9.43 -18.93 -1.73
N LEU A 44 -10.05 -18.38 -0.68
CA LEU A 44 -10.51 -19.14 0.48
C LEU A 44 -11.67 -20.08 0.10
N THR A 45 -12.59 -19.60 -0.73
CA THR A 45 -13.72 -20.41 -1.24
C THR A 45 -13.24 -21.59 -2.09
N GLU A 46 -12.32 -21.36 -3.02
CA GLU A 46 -11.71 -22.42 -3.86
C GLU A 46 -11.00 -23.49 -3.04
N LYS A 47 -10.46 -23.12 -1.88
CA LYS A 47 -9.81 -24.06 -0.96
C LYS A 47 -10.76 -24.66 0.08
N ASN A 48 -12.07 -24.40 -0.02
CA ASN A 48 -13.09 -24.83 0.92
C ASN A 48 -12.78 -24.41 2.38
N ILE A 49 -12.16 -23.26 2.57
CA ILE A 49 -11.85 -22.70 3.89
C ILE A 49 -13.04 -21.86 4.33
N GLN A 50 -13.67 -22.25 5.44
CA GLN A 50 -14.77 -21.50 6.02
C GLN A 50 -14.29 -20.11 6.50
N HIS A 51 -14.95 -19.04 6.05
CA HIS A 51 -14.60 -17.68 6.40
C HIS A 51 -15.80 -16.74 6.29
N GLU A 52 -15.66 -15.55 6.86
CA GLU A 52 -16.62 -14.46 6.71
C GLU A 52 -15.99 -13.31 5.90
N ILE A 53 -16.83 -12.49 5.30
CA ILE A 53 -16.40 -11.28 4.59
C ILE A 53 -16.42 -10.11 5.56
N SER A 54 -15.36 -9.28 5.59
CA SER A 54 -15.23 -8.15 6.52
C SER A 54 -16.37 -7.12 6.40
N GLU A 55 -16.95 -7.00 5.21
CA GLU A 55 -18.03 -6.05 4.91
C GLU A 55 -19.29 -6.25 5.77
N ILE A 56 -19.55 -7.48 6.27
CA ILE A 56 -20.68 -7.72 7.18
C ILE A 56 -20.55 -6.96 8.51
N TYR A 57 -19.33 -6.51 8.82
CA TYR A 57 -19.05 -5.72 10.03
C TYR A 57 -19.08 -4.22 9.78
N LEU A 58 -19.20 -3.79 8.52
CA LEU A 58 -19.26 -2.36 8.20
C LEU A 58 -20.63 -1.81 8.59
N THR A 59 -20.67 -1.09 9.70
CA THR A 59 -21.90 -0.47 10.22
C THR A 59 -22.11 0.96 9.72
N GLN A 60 -21.09 1.52 9.06
CA GLN A 60 -21.11 2.89 8.56
C GLN A 60 -21.80 2.95 7.19
N ASP A 61 -22.63 3.99 6.99
CA ASP A 61 -23.21 4.29 5.70
C ASP A 61 -22.10 4.45 4.63
N THR A 62 -22.19 3.69 3.56
CA THR A 62 -21.21 3.69 2.44
C THR A 62 -21.02 5.08 1.86
N LYS A 63 -22.10 5.91 1.78
CA LYS A 63 -22.00 7.29 1.31
C LYS A 63 -21.15 8.16 2.24
N LYS A 64 -21.30 7.96 3.55
CA LYS A 64 -20.48 8.69 4.54
C LYS A 64 -19.02 8.28 4.45
N LEU A 65 -18.74 6.99 4.25
CA LEU A 65 -17.39 6.48 4.04
C LEU A 65 -16.77 7.08 2.79
N GLN A 66 -17.51 7.07 1.67
CA GLN A 66 -17.05 7.68 0.42
C GLN A 66 -16.75 9.17 0.59
N LYS A 67 -17.66 9.91 1.24
CA LYS A 67 -17.43 11.33 1.51
C LYS A 67 -16.14 11.57 2.30
N GLN A 68 -15.89 10.80 3.35
CA GLN A 68 -14.64 10.88 4.11
C GLN A 68 -13.41 10.58 3.22
N CYS A 69 -13.49 9.57 2.36
CA CYS A 69 -12.40 9.24 1.45
C CYS A 69 -12.10 10.40 0.48
N PHE A 70 -13.13 11.04 -0.07
CA PHE A 70 -12.96 12.23 -0.90
C PHE A 70 -12.36 13.40 -0.14
N GLU A 71 -12.82 13.66 1.08
CA GLU A 71 -12.25 14.71 1.93
C GLU A 71 -10.76 14.47 2.19
N PHE A 72 -10.37 13.24 2.53
CA PHE A 72 -8.96 12.87 2.70
C PHE A 72 -8.16 12.92 1.40
N SER A 73 -8.74 12.59 0.26
CA SER A 73 -8.05 12.64 -1.03
C SER A 73 -7.73 14.07 -1.48
N ASN A 74 -8.44 15.07 -0.97
CA ASN A 74 -8.22 16.48 -1.25
C ASN A 74 -7.06 17.10 -0.44
N TRP A 75 -6.17 16.28 0.11
CA TRP A 75 -4.98 16.72 0.87
C TRP A 75 -4.12 17.73 0.11
N TYR A 76 -4.11 17.66 -1.23
CA TYR A 76 -3.36 18.57 -2.11
C TYR A 76 -3.87 20.02 -2.06
N ASP A 77 -5.08 20.24 -1.54
CA ASP A 77 -5.67 21.57 -1.40
C ASP A 77 -5.26 22.29 -0.11
N LEU A 78 -4.57 21.59 0.79
CA LEU A 78 -4.02 22.20 2.00
C LEU A 78 -2.96 23.27 1.62
N ASP A 79 -3.04 24.47 2.23
CA ASP A 79 -2.15 25.59 1.92
C ASP A 79 -0.66 25.25 2.07
N VAL A 80 -0.33 24.43 3.06
CA VAL A 80 1.05 23.94 3.27
C VAL A 80 1.52 23.12 2.08
N ILE A 81 0.65 22.27 1.54
CA ILE A 81 0.97 21.40 0.40
C ILE A 81 1.09 22.24 -0.87
N LYS A 82 0.13 23.13 -1.12
CA LYS A 82 0.13 24.05 -2.30
C LYS A 82 1.44 24.86 -2.35
N LYS A 83 1.88 25.40 -1.20
CA LYS A 83 3.11 26.19 -1.15
C LYS A 83 4.37 25.38 -1.45
N ASN A 84 4.43 24.13 -1.01
CA ASN A 84 5.65 23.34 -1.06
C ASN A 84 5.75 22.42 -2.28
N ILE A 85 4.61 22.10 -2.92
CA ILE A 85 4.55 21.14 -4.04
C ILE A 85 3.95 21.81 -5.30
N SER A 86 4.15 23.10 -5.47
CA SER A 86 3.77 23.80 -6.70
C SER A 86 5.02 24.09 -7.54
N PHE A 87 4.94 23.81 -8.83
CA PHE A 87 5.96 24.14 -9.82
C PHE A 87 5.33 24.97 -10.94
N LEU A 88 5.88 26.13 -11.26
CA LEU A 88 5.35 27.06 -12.25
C LEU A 88 3.84 27.36 -12.03
N ASN A 89 3.42 27.56 -10.79
CA ASN A 89 2.01 27.76 -10.38
C ASN A 89 1.09 26.54 -10.63
N ILE A 90 1.63 25.38 -10.97
CA ILE A 90 0.87 24.13 -11.11
C ILE A 90 1.01 23.35 -9.80
N ASN A 91 -0.11 22.98 -9.22
CA ASN A 91 -0.14 22.09 -8.06
C ASN A 91 0.09 20.63 -8.50
N ILE A 92 1.35 20.17 -8.42
CA ILE A 92 1.75 18.82 -8.88
C ILE A 92 1.04 17.74 -8.07
N SER A 93 0.77 17.96 -6.79
CA SER A 93 0.10 16.97 -5.94
C SER A 93 -1.32 16.64 -6.41
N LYS A 94 -1.98 17.56 -7.13
CA LYS A 94 -3.30 17.31 -7.73
C LYS A 94 -3.27 16.22 -8.80
N LEU A 95 -2.14 16.04 -9.49
CA LEU A 95 -2.00 15.00 -10.54
C LEU A 95 -2.10 13.57 -9.96
N TYR A 96 -1.82 13.41 -8.68
CA TYR A 96 -1.87 12.11 -8.00
C TYR A 96 -3.16 11.87 -7.22
N SER A 97 -4.12 12.80 -7.24
CA SER A 97 -5.36 12.71 -6.45
C SER A 97 -6.17 11.45 -6.78
N ASP A 98 -6.33 11.14 -8.07
CA ASP A 98 -7.14 10.02 -8.54
C ASP A 98 -6.52 8.66 -8.19
N GLN A 99 -5.20 8.57 -8.24
CA GLN A 99 -4.49 7.35 -7.85
C GLN A 99 -4.55 7.13 -6.33
N LEU A 100 -4.40 8.22 -5.58
CA LEU A 100 -4.38 8.17 -4.12
C LEU A 100 -5.75 7.81 -3.54
N ILE A 101 -6.86 8.24 -4.17
CA ILE A 101 -8.20 7.95 -3.65
C ILE A 101 -8.46 6.45 -3.54
N HIS A 102 -8.01 5.63 -4.49
CA HIS A 102 -8.19 4.17 -4.44
C HIS A 102 -7.46 3.54 -3.25
N VAL A 103 -6.26 4.05 -2.94
CA VAL A 103 -5.49 3.59 -1.77
C VAL A 103 -6.17 4.02 -0.48
N ILE A 104 -6.63 5.28 -0.41
CA ILE A 104 -7.31 5.84 0.75
C ILE A 104 -8.61 5.09 1.05
N ILE A 105 -9.43 4.80 0.03
CA ILE A 105 -10.68 4.03 0.18
C ILE A 105 -10.40 2.68 0.84
N LYS A 106 -9.40 1.94 0.35
CA LYS A 106 -9.01 0.65 0.91
C LYS A 106 -8.58 0.77 2.38
N ILE A 107 -7.73 1.75 2.69
CA ILE A 107 -7.22 1.95 4.05
C ILE A 107 -8.36 2.32 5.01
N ILE A 108 -9.22 3.28 4.66
CA ILE A 108 -10.30 3.74 5.53
C ILE A 108 -11.34 2.64 5.73
N LYS A 109 -11.67 1.88 4.67
CA LYS A 109 -12.55 0.71 4.75
C LYS A 109 -11.99 -0.30 5.76
N ASN A 110 -10.77 -0.77 5.53
CA ASN A 110 -10.12 -1.77 6.39
C ASN A 110 -10.01 -1.26 7.85
N PHE A 111 -9.65 0.01 8.05
CA PHE A 111 -9.58 0.62 9.36
C PHE A 111 -10.94 0.60 10.09
N SER A 112 -12.01 0.92 9.38
CA SER A 112 -13.37 0.95 9.95
C SER A 112 -13.85 -0.46 10.30
N GLU A 113 -13.64 -1.43 9.43
CA GLU A 113 -14.01 -2.83 9.62
C GLU A 113 -13.25 -3.47 10.79
N ILE A 114 -11.93 -3.32 10.81
CA ILE A 114 -11.06 -3.82 11.89
C ILE A 114 -11.48 -3.25 13.23
N LYS A 115 -11.75 -1.95 13.30
CA LYS A 115 -12.23 -1.29 14.52
C LYS A 115 -13.51 -1.95 15.08
N VAL A 116 -14.47 -2.25 14.20
CA VAL A 116 -15.74 -2.87 14.61
C VAL A 116 -15.53 -4.31 15.03
N ILE A 117 -14.71 -5.08 14.30
CA ILE A 117 -14.39 -6.47 14.60
C ILE A 117 -13.73 -6.58 15.98
N ILE A 118 -12.75 -5.75 16.28
CA ILE A 118 -12.05 -5.75 17.57
C ILE A 118 -12.99 -5.41 18.71
N LYS A 119 -13.92 -4.46 18.52
CA LYS A 119 -14.94 -4.15 19.51
C LYS A 119 -15.91 -5.30 19.75
N LYS A 120 -16.27 -6.04 18.68
CA LYS A 120 -17.21 -7.17 18.77
C LYS A 120 -16.56 -8.39 19.42
N PHE A 121 -15.25 -8.58 19.24
CA PHE A 121 -14.52 -9.72 19.72
C PHE A 121 -13.31 -9.30 20.59
N PRO A 122 -13.54 -8.69 21.75
CA PRO A 122 -12.45 -8.23 22.60
C PRO A 122 -11.62 -9.41 23.16
N ASN A 123 -10.36 -9.13 23.46
CA ASN A 123 -9.46 -10.07 24.17
C ASN A 123 -9.16 -11.39 23.45
N LEU A 124 -9.30 -11.44 22.13
CA LEU A 124 -8.90 -12.58 21.33
C LEU A 124 -7.45 -12.46 20.83
N LYS A 125 -6.89 -13.58 20.35
CA LYS A 125 -5.62 -13.55 19.62
C LYS A 125 -5.88 -13.19 18.17
N TYR A 126 -5.24 -12.13 17.69
CA TYR A 126 -5.37 -11.66 16.33
C TYR A 126 -4.14 -12.02 15.50
N PHE A 127 -4.38 -12.32 14.24
CA PHE A 127 -3.37 -12.63 13.24
C PHE A 127 -3.66 -11.82 11.98
N ALA A 128 -2.62 -11.25 11.36
CA ALA A 128 -2.74 -10.50 10.11
C ALA A 128 -1.41 -10.48 9.35
N SER A 129 -1.47 -10.08 8.09
CA SER A 129 -0.30 -9.86 7.25
C SER A 129 -0.32 -8.44 6.65
N GLY A 130 0.82 -7.96 6.18
CA GLY A 130 0.96 -6.75 5.37
C GLY A 130 0.24 -5.51 5.92
N ASP A 131 -0.60 -4.90 5.08
CA ASP A 131 -1.33 -3.67 5.42
C ASP A 131 -2.33 -3.89 6.55
N LEU A 132 -2.98 -5.06 6.60
CA LEU A 132 -3.92 -5.40 7.67
C LEU A 132 -3.22 -5.47 9.02
N LEU A 133 -1.97 -5.98 9.04
CA LEU A 133 -1.15 -6.00 10.25
C LEU A 133 -0.85 -4.56 10.73
N LEU A 134 -0.45 -3.68 9.82
CA LEU A 134 -0.12 -2.29 10.15
C LEU A 134 -1.35 -1.53 10.69
N ILE A 135 -2.50 -1.67 10.03
CA ILE A 135 -3.75 -1.04 10.45
C ILE A 135 -4.19 -1.60 11.82
N SER A 136 -4.09 -2.90 12.01
CA SER A 136 -4.51 -3.55 13.26
C SER A 136 -3.66 -3.14 14.46
N LYS A 137 -2.38 -2.85 14.28
CA LYS A 137 -1.49 -2.34 15.35
C LYS A 137 -1.96 -1.01 15.94
N LEU A 138 -2.79 -0.24 15.23
CA LEU A 138 -3.39 0.99 15.76
C LEU A 138 -4.41 0.71 16.89
N TRP A 139 -4.96 -0.52 16.94
CA TRP A 139 -6.01 -0.91 17.87
C TRP A 139 -5.58 -2.01 18.84
N ILE A 140 -4.62 -2.84 18.45
CA ILE A 140 -4.21 -4.04 19.19
C ILE A 140 -2.71 -3.93 19.49
N LYS A 141 -2.36 -3.98 20.78
CA LYS A 141 -0.96 -3.92 21.22
C LYS A 141 -0.15 -5.15 20.82
N SER A 142 -0.78 -6.32 20.78
CA SER A 142 -0.13 -7.59 20.43
C SER A 142 -0.94 -8.29 19.35
N ILE A 143 -0.43 -8.26 18.14
CA ILE A 143 -0.98 -8.97 16.98
C ILE A 143 0.12 -9.86 16.39
N ASN A 144 -0.24 -11.09 16.02
CA ASN A 144 0.69 -12.03 15.43
C ASN A 144 0.76 -11.83 13.91
N GLU A 145 1.97 -11.88 13.40
CA GLU A 145 2.20 -11.73 11.96
C GLU A 145 2.04 -13.07 11.23
N ILE A 146 1.35 -13.05 10.10
CA ILE A 146 1.29 -14.13 9.13
C ILE A 146 2.15 -13.75 7.93
N PRO A 147 2.99 -14.67 7.40
CA PRO A 147 3.79 -14.39 6.23
C PRO A 147 2.94 -14.02 5.01
N ASN A 148 3.40 -13.08 4.22
CA ASN A 148 2.82 -12.78 2.93
C ASN A 148 3.17 -13.89 1.92
N SER A 149 2.24 -14.21 1.02
CA SER A 149 2.45 -15.18 -0.08
C SER A 149 3.49 -14.72 -1.08
N GLN A 150 3.66 -13.41 -1.20
CA GLN A 150 4.64 -12.76 -2.06
C GLN A 150 5.36 -11.71 -1.24
N LYS A 151 6.66 -11.56 -1.44
CA LYS A 151 7.35 -10.33 -1.02
C LYS A 151 6.67 -9.21 -1.80
N VAL A 152 5.88 -8.39 -1.09
CA VAL A 152 5.29 -7.19 -1.69
C VAL A 152 6.46 -6.36 -2.16
N LYS A 153 6.72 -6.35 -3.45
CA LYS A 153 7.57 -5.33 -4.04
C LYS A 153 6.71 -4.08 -4.03
N PHE A 154 6.94 -3.21 -3.05
CA PHE A 154 6.36 -1.88 -3.14
C PHE A 154 6.80 -1.29 -4.50
N TYR A 155 5.89 -0.63 -5.18
CA TYR A 155 6.15 0.06 -6.45
C TYR A 155 7.39 0.97 -6.38
N PHE A 156 7.82 1.31 -5.17
CA PHE A 156 8.98 2.13 -4.85
C PHE A 156 10.27 1.34 -4.55
N ASP A 157 10.22 0.01 -4.53
CA ASP A 157 11.42 -0.81 -4.23
C ASP A 157 12.32 -0.99 -5.44
N SER A 158 11.80 -0.78 -6.65
CA SER A 158 12.55 -0.84 -7.89
C SER A 158 12.09 0.22 -8.89
N ILE A 159 13.02 0.75 -9.66
CA ILE A 159 12.76 1.65 -10.77
C ILE A 159 12.90 0.83 -12.06
N GLU A 160 11.88 0.86 -12.89
CA GLU A 160 11.92 0.29 -14.22
C GLU A 160 12.49 1.33 -15.19
N ILE A 161 13.62 1.00 -15.81
CA ILE A 161 14.22 1.80 -16.88
C ILE A 161 13.96 1.06 -18.19
N GLY A 162 13.17 1.68 -19.06
CA GLY A 162 12.94 1.19 -20.41
C GLY A 162 13.87 1.89 -21.41
N THR A 163 14.50 1.13 -22.30
CA THR A 163 15.21 1.69 -23.46
C THR A 163 14.79 0.97 -24.72
N ASN A 164 14.60 1.76 -25.79
CA ASN A 164 14.32 1.23 -27.11
C ASN A 164 15.65 1.01 -27.85
N MET A 165 16.06 -0.23 -28.02
CA MET A 165 17.17 -0.59 -28.90
C MET A 165 16.61 -1.19 -30.20
N GLY A 166 16.47 -0.36 -31.23
CA GLY A 166 15.88 -0.76 -32.51
C GLY A 166 14.39 -1.15 -32.33
N GLN A 167 14.03 -2.37 -32.75
CA GLN A 167 12.66 -2.90 -32.63
C GLN A 167 12.35 -3.60 -31.29
N LYS A 168 13.30 -3.62 -30.35
CA LYS A 168 13.12 -4.30 -29.06
C LYS A 168 13.07 -3.30 -27.91
N ASN A 169 11.99 -3.37 -27.13
CA ASN A 169 11.87 -2.71 -25.83
C ASN A 169 12.59 -3.56 -24.78
N ILE A 170 13.67 -3.04 -24.21
CA ILE A 170 14.40 -3.69 -23.13
C ILE A 170 14.05 -2.95 -21.84
N LYS A 171 13.46 -3.66 -20.88
CA LYS A 171 13.13 -3.12 -19.56
C LYS A 171 14.09 -3.70 -18.52
N PHE A 172 14.73 -2.83 -17.74
CA PHE A 172 15.57 -3.20 -16.61
C PHE A 172 14.90 -2.73 -15.33
N SER A 173 14.82 -3.62 -14.35
CA SER A 173 14.35 -3.27 -13.01
C SER A 173 15.56 -3.13 -12.09
N ILE A 174 15.78 -1.93 -11.56
CA ILE A 174 16.90 -1.64 -10.65
C ILE A 174 16.31 -1.41 -9.24
N PRO A 175 16.78 -2.14 -8.20
CA PRO A 175 16.37 -1.86 -6.84
C PRO A 175 16.61 -0.39 -6.46
N ASN A 176 15.66 0.23 -5.79
CA ASN A 176 15.70 1.65 -5.44
C ASN A 176 16.95 2.03 -4.63
N SER A 177 17.46 1.12 -3.81
CA SER A 177 18.71 1.31 -3.06
C SER A 177 19.94 1.46 -3.97
N TYR A 178 19.99 0.72 -5.08
CA TYR A 178 21.05 0.84 -6.08
C TYR A 178 20.87 2.10 -6.92
N TYR A 179 19.63 2.40 -7.33
CA TYR A 179 19.33 3.63 -8.06
C TYR A 179 19.75 4.88 -7.27
N LYS A 180 19.41 4.95 -5.97
CA LYS A 180 19.86 6.06 -5.11
C LYS A 180 21.37 6.19 -5.04
N LYS A 181 22.10 5.07 -4.99
CA LYS A 181 23.58 5.10 -5.01
C LYS A 181 24.12 5.62 -6.33
N ILE A 182 23.58 5.13 -7.46
CA ILE A 182 23.97 5.57 -8.80
C ILE A 182 23.65 7.05 -8.99
N LYS A 183 22.45 7.49 -8.59
CA LYS A 183 22.03 8.89 -8.65
C LYS A 183 23.00 9.77 -7.85
N ASN A 184 23.31 9.44 -6.60
CA ASN A 184 24.23 10.21 -5.77
C ASN A 184 25.64 10.29 -6.35
N ILE A 185 26.11 9.23 -7.01
CA ILE A 185 27.41 9.22 -7.71
C ILE A 185 27.35 10.12 -8.94
N SER A 186 26.29 10.02 -9.76
CA SER A 186 26.13 10.83 -10.97
C SER A 186 25.98 12.32 -10.62
N GLU A 187 25.25 12.65 -9.57
CA GLU A 187 25.13 14.04 -9.08
C GLU A 187 26.48 14.60 -8.63
N LYS A 188 27.27 13.83 -7.86
CA LYS A 188 28.63 14.24 -7.49
C LYS A 188 29.56 14.42 -8.69
N VAL A 189 29.49 13.53 -9.68
CA VAL A 189 30.28 13.66 -10.91
C VAL A 189 29.85 14.89 -11.70
N LEU A 190 28.53 15.17 -11.77
CA LEU A 190 27.99 16.36 -12.43
C LEU A 190 28.44 17.65 -11.70
N GLU A 191 28.35 17.68 -10.38
CA GLU A 191 28.84 18.80 -9.57
C GLU A 191 30.33 19.07 -9.80
N LEU A 192 31.16 18.05 -9.78
CA LEU A 192 32.59 18.16 -10.06
C LEU A 192 32.88 18.64 -11.49
N THR A 193 32.11 18.18 -12.46
CA THR A 193 32.23 18.59 -13.86
C THR A 193 31.80 20.05 -14.07
N LEU A 194 30.73 20.46 -13.39
CA LEU A 194 30.23 21.83 -13.44
C LEU A 194 31.15 22.80 -12.69
N GLN A 195 31.72 22.40 -11.55
CA GLN A 195 32.72 23.22 -10.84
C GLN A 195 33.98 23.45 -11.69
N ASN A 196 34.42 22.45 -12.44
CA ASN A 196 35.55 22.59 -13.36
C ASN A 196 35.23 23.44 -14.62
N LYS A 197 33.95 23.52 -15.02
CA LYS A 197 33.49 24.36 -16.15
C LYS A 197 33.21 25.80 -15.77
N ASN A 198 32.86 26.09 -14.53
CA ASN A 198 32.53 27.44 -14.06
C ASN A 198 33.70 28.45 -14.07
N ASN A 199 34.92 27.99 -14.35
CA ASN A 199 36.02 28.88 -14.62
C ASN A 199 36.02 29.52 -16.02
N ASN A 200 35.09 29.12 -16.93
CA ASN A 200 35.18 29.58 -18.31
C ASN A 200 33.86 29.86 -19.07
N LEU A 201 32.66 29.84 -18.47
CA LEU A 201 31.43 30.11 -19.25
C LEU A 201 30.34 30.81 -18.44
N SER A 202 30.00 32.02 -18.88
CA SER A 202 28.87 32.83 -18.43
C SER A 202 27.56 32.51 -19.17
N GLU A 203 27.26 31.25 -19.46
CA GLU A 203 25.99 30.88 -20.09
C GLU A 203 25.15 29.97 -19.18
N LYS A 204 23.92 30.41 -18.93
CA LYS A 204 22.90 29.64 -18.21
C LYS A 204 22.41 28.53 -19.11
N SER A 205 22.76 27.28 -18.82
CA SER A 205 22.15 26.11 -19.44
C SER A 205 21.04 25.56 -18.56
N THR A 206 19.86 25.35 -19.15
CA THR A 206 18.71 24.72 -18.48
C THR A 206 18.73 23.25 -18.81
N LEU A 207 18.82 22.39 -17.78
CA LEU A 207 18.65 20.95 -17.94
C LEU A 207 17.15 20.64 -17.87
N ILE A 208 16.59 20.13 -18.96
CA ILE A 208 15.22 19.60 -19.01
C ILE A 208 15.34 18.08 -18.79
N VAL A 209 14.76 17.60 -17.69
CA VAL A 209 14.61 16.17 -17.43
C VAL A 209 13.17 15.78 -17.75
N GLU A 210 12.97 15.07 -18.85
CA GLU A 210 11.67 14.46 -19.17
C GLU A 210 11.57 13.13 -18.42
N PHE A 211 10.51 13.00 -17.63
CA PHE A 211 10.09 11.73 -17.08
C PHE A 211 8.95 11.20 -17.96
N ASP A 212 9.23 10.19 -18.77
CA ASP A 212 8.19 9.41 -19.42
C ASP A 212 7.43 8.60 -18.36
N THR A 213 6.13 8.86 -18.25
CA THR A 213 5.16 8.16 -17.41
C THR A 213 4.66 6.87 -18.06
#